data_7b132339104ffdf3d011cd35df38c526
#
_entry.id   7b132339104ffdf3d011cd35df38c526
#
_cell.length_a   1.000
_cell.length_b   1.000
_cell.length_c   1.000
_cell.angle_alpha   90.00
_cell.angle_beta   90.00
_cell.angle_gamma   90.00
#
_symmetry.space_group_name_H-M   'P 1'
#
loop_
_entity.id
_entity.type
_entity.pdbx_description
1 polymer ?
#
loop_
_entity_poly.entity_id
_entity_poly.type
_entity_poly.pdbx_seq_one_letter_code
_entity_poly.pdbx_strand_id
1 'polypeptide(L)'
;MRSIALVAVFFCFAGFSQRNVKDSIIGTPWVGVHYGANWTAGDLDERYSFFNHIGIMAGYKTNRNWYFGLDGNFLFGNQLNADDPSDEFYGIFDHLTDSQGNITDENGDVGMIYLYARGINVNLSAGKVIPVLSPNRNSGIFIHAGAGYLLHRLRVETQEQVIPQLELDYRKGYDRLTIGPNFHQFVGYAFMANGGFFNFYGGFYAQQGLTRNQRTIFFDRPDEPVSKATRLDIQYGFRLGWFIPFYKRQPKEFYYD
;
A
#
# COMPACT_ATOMS: atom_id res chain seq x y z
N MET A 1 4.09 -30.29 9.95
CA MET A 1 5.28 -30.57 9.12
C MET A 1 5.34 -29.80 7.79
N ARG A 2 4.20 -29.33 7.22
CA ARG A 2 4.21 -28.53 5.96
C ARG A 2 4.73 -27.08 6.12
N SER A 3 4.58 -26.47 7.29
CA SER A 3 5.02 -25.09 7.56
C SER A 3 6.54 -24.92 7.72
N ILE A 4 7.25 -25.98 8.12
CA ILE A 4 8.72 -25.95 8.29
C ILE A 4 9.42 -26.00 6.92
N ALA A 5 8.81 -26.65 5.93
CA ALA A 5 9.37 -26.74 4.57
C ALA A 5 9.38 -25.37 3.86
N LEU A 6 8.41 -24.50 4.12
CA LEU A 6 8.35 -23.15 3.53
C LEU A 6 9.44 -22.23 4.08
N VAL A 7 9.76 -22.35 5.38
CA VAL A 7 10.85 -21.58 6.02
C VAL A 7 12.22 -22.07 5.54
N ALA A 8 12.39 -23.38 5.33
CA ALA A 8 13.65 -23.96 4.84
C ALA A 8 13.96 -23.54 3.39
N VAL A 9 12.94 -23.35 2.52
CA VAL A 9 13.14 -22.88 1.15
C VAL A 9 13.64 -21.43 1.14
N PHE A 10 13.21 -20.59 2.07
CA PHE A 10 13.71 -19.21 2.19
C PHE A 10 15.18 -19.16 2.65
N PHE A 11 15.62 -20.09 3.48
CA PHE A 11 17.02 -20.13 3.95
C PHE A 11 18.02 -20.69 2.92
N CYS A 12 17.59 -21.52 1.98
CA CYS A 12 18.47 -22.04 0.92
C CYS A 12 18.94 -20.99 -0.10
N PHE A 13 18.28 -19.82 -0.17
CA PHE A 13 18.71 -18.72 -1.04
C PHE A 13 19.82 -17.83 -0.43
N ALA A 14 20.20 -18.03 0.82
CA ALA A 14 21.20 -17.21 1.52
C ALA A 14 22.67 -17.48 1.15
N GLY A 15 22.93 -18.42 0.24
CA GLY A 15 24.28 -18.80 -0.21
C GLY A 15 24.82 -18.01 -1.40
N PHE A 16 24.38 -16.78 -1.64
CA PHE A 16 24.84 -15.99 -2.78
C PHE A 16 26.19 -15.32 -2.50
N SER A 17 27.13 -15.57 -3.39
CA SER A 17 28.48 -14.99 -3.41
C SER A 17 28.44 -13.47 -3.29
N GLN A 18 29.15 -12.92 -2.33
CA GLN A 18 29.29 -11.49 -2.10
C GLN A 18 30.03 -10.84 -3.29
N ARG A 19 29.33 -9.98 -4.04
CA ARG A 19 29.98 -9.11 -5.01
C ARG A 19 30.40 -7.82 -4.31
N ASN A 20 31.62 -7.33 -4.58
CA ASN A 20 32.08 -6.08 -4.01
C ASN A 20 31.27 -4.90 -4.59
N VAL A 21 30.37 -4.32 -3.77
CA VAL A 21 29.48 -3.21 -4.14
C VAL A 21 30.20 -1.87 -4.09
N LYS A 22 31.43 -1.82 -3.52
CA LYS A 22 32.19 -0.55 -3.34
C LYS A 22 32.68 0.03 -4.67
N ASP A 23 33.16 -0.81 -5.56
CA ASP A 23 34.01 -0.36 -6.68
C ASP A 23 33.24 -0.16 -7.98
N SER A 24 32.07 -0.77 -8.14
CA SER A 24 31.30 -0.68 -9.38
C SER A 24 29.80 -0.53 -9.16
N ILE A 25 29.14 0.12 -10.13
CA ILE A 25 27.67 0.14 -10.17
C ILE A 25 27.19 -1.22 -10.65
N ILE A 26 26.34 -1.87 -9.87
CA ILE A 26 25.86 -3.22 -10.12
C ILE A 26 24.42 -3.19 -10.64
N GLY A 27 24.19 -3.85 -11.78
CA GLY A 27 22.85 -4.17 -12.25
C GLY A 27 22.33 -5.42 -11.52
N THR A 28 21.17 -5.32 -10.85
CA THR A 28 20.64 -6.40 -10.04
C THR A 28 19.13 -6.31 -9.88
N PRO A 29 18.39 -7.45 -9.91
CA PRO A 29 17.02 -7.49 -9.45
C PRO A 29 16.92 -7.13 -7.96
N TRP A 30 15.88 -6.40 -7.61
CA TRP A 30 15.49 -6.09 -6.24
C TRP A 30 14.13 -6.71 -5.96
N VAL A 31 14.02 -7.41 -4.85
CA VAL A 31 12.73 -7.87 -4.31
C VAL A 31 12.69 -7.46 -2.85
N GLY A 32 11.58 -6.91 -2.43
CA GLY A 32 11.50 -6.39 -1.07
C GLY A 32 10.08 -6.17 -0.58
N VAL A 33 10.03 -5.75 0.66
CA VAL A 33 8.80 -5.35 1.36
C VAL A 33 8.93 -3.93 1.84
N HIS A 34 7.81 -3.25 1.99
CA HIS A 34 7.81 -1.91 2.55
C HIS A 34 6.55 -1.66 3.38
N TYR A 35 6.68 -0.70 4.25
CA TYR A 35 5.62 -0.14 5.06
C TYR A 35 5.61 1.37 4.87
N GLY A 36 4.42 1.97 4.87
CA GLY A 36 4.27 3.41 4.85
C GLY A 36 3.08 3.88 5.66
N ALA A 37 3.19 5.11 6.07
CA ALA A 37 2.22 5.85 6.84
C ALA A 37 1.87 7.12 6.04
N ASN A 38 0.59 7.31 5.70
CA ASN A 38 0.13 8.36 4.81
C ASN A 38 -1.03 9.13 5.41
N TRP A 39 -0.97 10.43 5.31
CA TRP A 39 -2.09 11.35 5.47
C TRP A 39 -2.83 11.48 4.15
N THR A 40 -4.07 11.87 4.22
CA THR A 40 -4.95 12.09 3.08
C THR A 40 -5.09 13.57 2.76
N ALA A 41 -5.55 13.86 1.56
CA ALA A 41 -5.95 15.18 1.11
C ALA A 41 -6.87 15.08 -0.13
N GLY A 42 -7.42 16.19 -0.56
CA GLY A 42 -8.38 16.22 -1.66
C GLY A 42 -9.66 15.50 -1.30
N ASP A 43 -10.30 14.85 -2.28
CA ASP A 43 -11.58 14.17 -2.06
C ASP A 43 -11.46 12.94 -1.13
N LEU A 44 -10.25 12.41 -0.93
CA LEU A 44 -10.02 11.28 -0.03
C LEU A 44 -10.16 11.68 1.44
N ASP A 45 -9.85 12.94 1.77
CA ASP A 45 -9.97 13.48 3.12
C ASP A 45 -11.42 13.62 3.60
N GLU A 46 -12.39 13.65 2.69
CA GLU A 46 -13.82 13.56 3.05
C GLU A 46 -14.20 12.21 3.68
N ARG A 47 -13.36 11.19 3.52
CA ARG A 47 -13.61 9.82 3.96
C ARG A 47 -12.66 9.36 5.05
N TYR A 48 -11.38 9.67 4.90
CA TYR A 48 -10.33 9.10 5.72
C TYR A 48 -9.26 10.16 6.00
N SER A 49 -8.73 10.20 7.22
CA SER A 49 -7.66 11.14 7.58
C SER A 49 -6.27 10.50 7.50
N PHE A 50 -6.18 9.18 7.66
CA PHE A 50 -4.88 8.50 7.70
C PHE A 50 -4.98 7.03 7.27
N PHE A 51 -3.97 6.58 6.51
CA PHE A 51 -3.78 5.20 6.12
C PHE A 51 -2.39 4.70 6.43
N ASN A 52 -2.32 3.43 6.75
CA ASN A 52 -1.09 2.68 6.62
C ASN A 52 -1.11 1.84 5.35
N HIS A 53 0.06 1.53 4.80
CA HIS A 53 0.16 0.52 3.77
C HIS A 53 1.33 -0.42 4.03
N ILE A 54 1.12 -1.68 3.70
CA ILE A 54 2.17 -2.68 3.60
C ILE A 54 2.21 -3.19 2.17
N GLY A 55 3.39 -3.39 1.63
CA GLY A 55 3.51 -3.80 0.24
C GLY A 55 4.75 -4.62 -0.06
N ILE A 56 4.73 -5.16 -1.26
CA ILE A 56 5.85 -5.86 -1.86
C ILE A 56 6.32 -5.09 -3.09
N MET A 57 7.61 -5.14 -3.36
CA MET A 57 8.19 -4.58 -4.57
C MET A 57 9.07 -5.60 -5.26
N ALA A 58 9.04 -5.58 -6.58
CA ALA A 58 9.97 -6.32 -7.43
C ALA A 58 10.42 -5.40 -8.56
N GLY A 59 11.73 -5.34 -8.82
CA GLY A 59 12.25 -4.45 -9.85
C GLY A 59 13.67 -4.80 -10.25
N TYR A 60 14.19 -4.03 -11.17
CA TYR A 60 15.55 -4.17 -11.66
C TYR A 60 16.27 -2.82 -11.61
N LYS A 61 17.39 -2.78 -10.88
CA LYS A 61 18.33 -1.68 -10.90
C LYS A 61 19.40 -1.97 -11.94
N THR A 62 19.57 -1.09 -12.91
CA THR A 62 20.56 -1.23 -13.96
C THR A 62 21.98 -0.86 -13.50
N ASN A 63 22.99 -1.18 -14.31
CA ASN A 63 24.38 -0.74 -14.11
C ASN A 63 24.62 0.77 -14.35
N ARG A 64 23.55 1.55 -14.60
CA ARG A 64 23.55 3.02 -14.65
C ARG A 64 22.69 3.62 -13.55
N ASN A 65 22.34 2.82 -12.53
CA ASN A 65 21.47 3.19 -11.42
C ASN A 65 20.02 3.56 -11.79
N TRP A 66 19.56 3.26 -12.99
CA TRP A 66 18.14 3.32 -13.30
C TRP A 66 17.42 2.17 -12.62
N TYR A 67 16.26 2.47 -12.09
CA TYR A 67 15.35 1.51 -11.46
C TYR A 67 14.07 1.41 -12.27
N PHE A 68 13.59 0.19 -12.48
CA PHE A 68 12.28 -0.13 -13.05
C PHE A 68 11.66 -1.22 -12.19
N GLY A 69 10.43 -1.02 -11.76
CA GLY A 69 9.81 -1.96 -10.83
C GLY A 69 8.30 -1.96 -10.88
N LEU A 70 7.75 -2.98 -10.23
CA LEU A 70 6.35 -3.17 -9.91
C LEU A 70 6.23 -3.17 -8.38
N ASP A 71 5.26 -2.47 -7.85
CA ASP A 71 4.88 -2.56 -6.44
C ASP A 71 3.39 -2.81 -6.29
N GLY A 72 3.04 -3.61 -5.28
CA GLY A 72 1.68 -3.86 -4.86
C GLY A 72 1.53 -3.57 -3.38
N ASN A 73 0.52 -2.80 -3.01
CA ASN A 73 0.29 -2.33 -1.65
C ASN A 73 -1.11 -2.69 -1.18
N PHE A 74 -1.21 -3.14 0.06
CA PHE A 74 -2.44 -3.24 0.81
C PHE A 74 -2.56 -2.05 1.76
N LEU A 75 -3.62 -1.25 1.58
CA LEU A 75 -3.93 -0.08 2.40
C LEU A 75 -4.87 -0.48 3.53
N PHE A 76 -4.61 0.03 4.72
CA PHE A 76 -5.44 -0.22 5.89
C PHE A 76 -5.37 0.94 6.89
N GLY A 77 -6.48 1.15 7.60
CA GLY A 77 -6.59 2.20 8.63
C GLY A 77 -7.93 2.09 9.33
N ASN A 78 -8.05 2.82 10.42
CA ASN A 78 -9.27 2.96 11.20
C ASN A 78 -9.59 4.43 11.53
N GLN A 79 -8.87 5.37 10.94
CA GLN A 79 -9.14 6.79 11.10
C GLN A 79 -10.01 7.26 9.94
N LEU A 80 -11.32 7.26 10.21
CA LEU A 80 -12.34 7.72 9.28
C LEU A 80 -12.81 9.11 9.69
N ASN A 81 -13.21 9.89 8.71
CA ASN A 81 -13.87 11.16 8.91
C ASN A 81 -15.39 10.93 8.88
N ALA A 82 -16.02 11.08 10.05
CA ALA A 82 -17.44 10.83 10.27
C ALA A 82 -18.03 11.76 11.34
N ASP A 83 -17.27 12.75 11.80
CA ASP A 83 -17.64 13.62 12.91
C ASP A 83 -18.30 14.93 12.44
N ASP A 84 -17.99 15.38 11.24
CA ASP A 84 -18.54 16.60 10.67
C ASP A 84 -19.63 16.28 9.61
N PRO A 85 -20.74 17.05 9.54
CA PRO A 85 -21.76 16.88 8.52
C PRO A 85 -21.27 16.97 7.07
N SER A 86 -20.09 17.53 6.84
CA SER A 86 -19.44 17.54 5.52
C SER A 86 -18.70 16.25 5.18
N ASP A 87 -18.47 15.38 6.17
CA ASP A 87 -17.80 14.10 5.99
C ASP A 87 -18.70 13.10 5.25
N GLU A 88 -18.15 12.31 4.36
CA GLU A 88 -18.94 11.37 3.56
C GLU A 88 -19.51 10.19 4.40
N PHE A 89 -18.93 9.91 5.55
CA PHE A 89 -19.41 8.87 6.47
C PHE A 89 -20.23 9.39 7.65
N TYR A 90 -20.51 10.70 7.70
CA TYR A 90 -21.38 11.26 8.73
C TYR A 90 -22.77 10.63 8.66
N GLY A 91 -23.24 10.08 9.79
CA GLY A 91 -24.57 9.47 9.89
C GLY A 91 -24.83 8.27 8.96
N ILE A 92 -23.77 7.60 8.46
CA ILE A 92 -23.92 6.51 7.47
C ILE A 92 -24.85 5.38 7.89
N PHE A 93 -25.10 5.20 9.19
CA PHE A 93 -25.97 4.17 9.74
C PHE A 93 -27.18 4.73 10.49
N ASP A 94 -27.43 6.03 10.48
CA ASP A 94 -28.53 6.66 11.26
C ASP A 94 -29.89 6.06 10.92
N HIS A 95 -30.12 5.69 9.67
CA HIS A 95 -31.37 5.06 9.22
C HIS A 95 -31.55 3.61 9.72
N LEU A 96 -30.51 3.00 10.28
CA LEU A 96 -30.56 1.64 10.89
C LEU A 96 -30.71 1.68 12.39
N THR A 97 -30.61 2.87 13.01
CA THR A 97 -30.67 3.01 14.46
C THR A 97 -32.10 3.06 14.98
N ASP A 98 -32.31 2.57 16.19
CA ASP A 98 -33.54 2.74 16.95
C ASP A 98 -33.66 4.19 17.50
N SER A 99 -34.73 4.44 18.29
CA SER A 99 -34.97 5.73 18.93
C SER A 99 -33.91 6.12 19.98
N GLN A 100 -33.01 5.20 20.34
CA GLN A 100 -31.94 5.40 21.31
C GLN A 100 -30.57 5.51 20.62
N GLY A 101 -30.54 5.40 19.27
CA GLY A 101 -29.32 5.46 18.47
C GLY A 101 -28.56 4.14 18.40
N ASN A 102 -29.17 3.01 18.78
CA ASN A 102 -28.54 1.70 18.72
C ASN A 102 -28.95 0.92 17.47
N ILE A 103 -28.02 0.14 16.94
CA ILE A 103 -28.30 -0.91 15.95
C ILE A 103 -28.35 -2.23 16.68
N THR A 104 -29.36 -3.06 16.41
CA THR A 104 -29.53 -4.36 17.07
C THR A 104 -29.13 -5.51 16.16
N ASP A 105 -28.56 -6.56 16.74
CA ASP A 105 -28.27 -7.82 16.07
C ASP A 105 -29.53 -8.70 15.93
N GLU A 106 -29.40 -9.90 15.38
CA GLU A 106 -30.52 -10.85 15.19
C GLU A 106 -31.12 -11.35 16.50
N ASN A 107 -30.41 -11.22 17.63
CA ASN A 107 -30.87 -11.64 18.96
C ASN A 107 -31.54 -10.50 19.74
N GLY A 108 -31.49 -9.26 19.19
CA GLY A 108 -31.98 -8.08 19.88
C GLY A 108 -30.95 -7.40 20.78
N ASP A 109 -29.72 -7.87 20.78
CA ASP A 109 -28.61 -7.24 21.49
C ASP A 109 -28.04 -6.03 20.73
N VAL A 110 -27.43 -5.08 21.44
CA VAL A 110 -26.80 -3.92 20.83
C VAL A 110 -25.60 -4.36 19.98
N GLY A 111 -25.65 -4.08 18.70
CA GLY A 111 -24.61 -4.44 17.75
C GLY A 111 -23.39 -3.55 17.85
N MET A 112 -22.21 -4.16 17.86
CA MET A 112 -20.92 -3.45 17.76
C MET A 112 -20.42 -3.41 16.33
N ILE A 113 -20.29 -2.21 15.77
CA ILE A 113 -19.87 -1.99 14.40
C ILE A 113 -18.50 -1.33 14.38
N TYR A 114 -17.58 -1.92 13.64
CA TYR A 114 -16.24 -1.38 13.41
C TYR A 114 -16.06 -1.02 11.95
N LEU A 115 -15.52 0.16 11.71
CA LEU A 115 -15.29 0.71 10.40
C LEU A 115 -13.79 0.79 10.12
N TYR A 116 -13.38 0.29 8.96
CA TYR A 116 -11.99 0.30 8.54
C TYR A 116 -11.85 0.80 7.10
N ALA A 117 -10.85 1.61 6.88
CA ALA A 117 -10.36 1.88 5.54
C ALA A 117 -9.62 0.65 5.00
N ARG A 118 -9.92 0.24 3.77
CA ARG A 118 -9.21 -0.85 3.08
C ARG A 118 -9.00 -0.47 1.63
N GLY A 119 -7.83 -0.84 1.11
CA GLY A 119 -7.54 -0.61 -0.30
C GLY A 119 -6.40 -1.47 -0.82
N ILE A 120 -6.24 -1.43 -2.11
CA ILE A 120 -5.14 -2.06 -2.83
C ILE A 120 -4.69 -1.10 -3.92
N ASN A 121 -3.39 -0.96 -4.08
CA ASN A 121 -2.86 -0.36 -5.29
C ASN A 121 -1.78 -1.25 -5.92
N VAL A 122 -1.65 -1.16 -7.23
CA VAL A 122 -0.61 -1.83 -8.00
C VAL A 122 -0.03 -0.81 -8.97
N ASN A 123 1.28 -0.64 -8.96
CA ASN A 123 1.97 0.42 -9.70
C ASN A 123 3.19 -0.09 -10.46
N LEU A 124 3.41 0.47 -11.64
CA LEU A 124 4.66 0.39 -12.37
C LEU A 124 5.47 1.65 -12.10
N SER A 125 6.75 1.49 -11.78
CA SER A 125 7.63 2.57 -11.37
C SER A 125 8.88 2.64 -12.22
N ALA A 126 9.36 3.85 -12.48
CA ALA A 126 10.67 4.11 -13.04
C ALA A 126 11.39 5.19 -12.21
N GLY A 127 12.69 5.03 -12.04
CA GLY A 127 13.44 5.96 -11.21
C GLY A 127 14.94 5.80 -11.30
N LYS A 128 15.65 6.45 -10.38
CA LYS A 128 17.11 6.45 -10.37
C LYS A 128 17.65 6.54 -8.94
N VAL A 129 18.72 5.81 -8.69
CA VAL A 129 19.58 6.03 -7.53
C VAL A 129 20.70 6.96 -7.93
N ILE A 130 20.82 8.10 -7.26
CA ILE A 130 21.84 9.12 -7.51
C ILE A 130 22.87 9.00 -6.39
N PRO A 131 24.13 8.59 -6.65
CA PRO A 131 25.13 8.30 -5.63
C PRO A 131 25.72 9.58 -5.02
N VAL A 132 24.88 10.33 -4.32
CA VAL A 132 25.28 11.54 -3.58
C VAL A 132 25.14 11.26 -2.09
N LEU A 133 26.09 11.71 -1.29
CA LEU A 133 26.17 11.45 0.16
C LEU A 133 26.12 9.94 0.48
N SER A 134 26.80 9.12 -0.31
CA SER A 134 26.67 7.68 -0.28
C SER A 134 28.00 6.97 0.03
N PRO A 135 27.96 5.87 0.79
CA PRO A 135 29.15 5.06 1.13
C PRO A 135 29.66 4.25 -0.06
N ASN A 136 28.86 4.09 -1.13
CA ASN A 136 29.21 3.35 -2.33
C ASN A 136 28.38 3.86 -3.53
N ARG A 137 28.77 3.44 -4.74
CA ARG A 137 28.14 3.90 -6.00
C ARG A 137 26.72 3.34 -6.24
N ASN A 138 26.24 2.43 -5.42
CA ASN A 138 24.93 1.77 -5.52
C ASN A 138 23.90 2.30 -4.52
N SER A 139 24.34 3.11 -3.58
CA SER A 139 23.51 3.79 -2.58
C SER A 139 23.38 5.26 -2.92
N GLY A 140 22.43 5.96 -2.34
CA GLY A 140 22.27 7.40 -2.48
C GLY A 140 20.82 7.85 -2.53
N ILE A 141 20.61 9.06 -3.05
CA ILE A 141 19.26 9.61 -3.21
C ILE A 141 18.50 8.75 -4.22
N PHE A 142 17.37 8.22 -3.79
CA PHE A 142 16.49 7.39 -4.60
C PHE A 142 15.22 8.16 -4.95
N ILE A 143 15.03 8.40 -6.23
CA ILE A 143 13.86 9.09 -6.76
C ILE A 143 13.19 8.15 -7.75
N HIS A 144 11.89 7.92 -7.59
CA HIS A 144 11.10 7.22 -8.59
C HIS A 144 9.69 7.79 -8.67
N ALA A 145 9.08 7.63 -9.83
CA ALA A 145 7.69 7.93 -10.09
C ALA A 145 7.06 6.79 -10.87
N GLY A 146 5.75 6.69 -10.82
CA GLY A 146 5.05 5.64 -11.53
C GLY A 146 3.57 5.89 -11.63
N ALA A 147 2.91 4.94 -12.30
CA ALA A 147 1.48 4.94 -12.50
C ALA A 147 0.90 3.54 -12.28
N GLY A 148 -0.36 3.48 -11.93
CA GLY A 148 -1.04 2.23 -11.66
C GLY A 148 -2.53 2.39 -11.45
N TYR A 149 -3.08 1.50 -10.65
CA TYR A 149 -4.49 1.53 -10.26
C TYR A 149 -4.63 1.49 -8.74
N LEU A 150 -5.52 2.34 -8.24
CA LEU A 150 -5.92 2.42 -6.85
C LEU A 150 -7.36 1.95 -6.71
N LEU A 151 -7.59 1.10 -5.72
CA LEU A 151 -8.89 0.69 -5.23
C LEU A 151 -8.95 0.96 -3.74
N HIS A 152 -9.99 1.61 -3.26
CA HIS A 152 -10.26 1.72 -1.82
C HIS A 152 -11.74 1.62 -1.51
N ARG A 153 -12.05 1.24 -0.29
CA ARG A 153 -13.41 1.12 0.21
C ARG A 153 -13.48 1.17 1.73
N LEU A 154 -14.64 1.47 2.26
CA LEU A 154 -14.98 1.23 3.65
C LEU A 154 -15.23 -0.26 3.88
N ARG A 155 -14.66 -0.82 4.93
CA ARG A 155 -14.96 -2.16 5.41
C ARG A 155 -15.74 -2.06 6.72
N VAL A 156 -16.92 -2.65 6.72
CA VAL A 156 -17.78 -2.77 7.91
C VAL A 156 -17.55 -4.16 8.52
N GLU A 157 -17.28 -4.22 9.82
CA GLU A 157 -17.11 -5.45 10.59
C GLU A 157 -18.00 -5.41 11.85
N THR A 158 -18.64 -6.53 12.17
CA THR A 158 -19.65 -6.66 13.23
C THR A 158 -19.23 -7.61 14.35
N GLN A 159 -17.94 -7.97 14.44
CA GLN A 159 -17.34 -8.79 15.53
C GLN A 159 -18.22 -9.96 16.01
N GLU A 160 -18.38 -10.98 15.17
CA GLU A 160 -19.13 -12.20 15.50
C GLU A 160 -20.65 -12.03 15.73
N GLN A 161 -21.17 -10.79 15.69
CA GLN A 161 -22.59 -10.51 15.72
C GLN A 161 -23.17 -10.51 14.31
N VAL A 162 -24.36 -11.06 14.14
CA VAL A 162 -25.09 -11.02 12.87
C VAL A 162 -26.02 -9.82 12.88
N ILE A 163 -25.67 -8.81 12.12
CA ILE A 163 -26.53 -7.65 11.87
C ILE A 163 -27.02 -7.77 10.42
N PRO A 164 -28.26 -8.24 10.18
CA PRO A 164 -28.73 -8.62 8.84
C PRO A 164 -28.59 -7.50 7.80
N GLN A 165 -28.77 -6.24 8.22
CA GLN A 165 -28.67 -5.05 7.36
C GLN A 165 -27.22 -4.76 6.91
N LEU A 166 -26.21 -5.35 7.58
CA LEU A 166 -24.79 -5.17 7.31
C LEU A 166 -24.10 -6.47 6.84
N GLU A 167 -24.87 -7.50 6.50
CA GLU A 167 -24.34 -8.78 6.05
C GLU A 167 -24.27 -8.92 4.51
N LEU A 168 -23.40 -9.80 4.04
CA LEU A 168 -23.28 -10.20 2.63
C LEU A 168 -23.29 -9.02 1.64
N ASP A 169 -24.26 -9.02 0.75
CA ASP A 169 -24.39 -8.02 -0.30
C ASP A 169 -24.88 -6.65 0.18
N TYR A 170 -25.55 -6.59 1.34
CA TYR A 170 -25.98 -5.33 1.94
C TYR A 170 -24.79 -4.43 2.30
N ARG A 171 -23.64 -4.99 2.70
CA ARG A 171 -22.40 -4.23 2.94
C ARG A 171 -21.97 -3.39 1.74
N LYS A 172 -22.32 -3.81 0.53
CA LYS A 172 -21.97 -3.07 -0.70
C LYS A 172 -22.68 -1.73 -0.82
N GLY A 173 -23.83 -1.57 -0.13
CA GLY A 173 -24.55 -0.31 -0.08
C GLY A 173 -23.85 0.78 0.76
N TYR A 174 -22.90 0.37 1.61
CA TYR A 174 -22.18 1.28 2.52
C TYR A 174 -20.69 1.42 2.20
N ASP A 175 -20.12 0.54 1.39
CA ASP A 175 -18.65 0.38 1.29
C ASP A 175 -17.95 1.49 0.47
N ARG A 176 -18.69 2.35 -0.22
CA ARG A 176 -18.12 3.46 -1.03
C ARG A 176 -16.98 3.01 -1.95
N LEU A 177 -17.08 1.81 -2.53
CA LEU A 177 -16.06 1.26 -3.41
C LEU A 177 -15.70 2.24 -4.52
N THR A 178 -14.42 2.59 -4.59
CA THR A 178 -13.87 3.56 -5.53
C THR A 178 -12.64 2.97 -6.21
N ILE A 179 -12.55 3.12 -7.53
CA ILE A 179 -11.45 2.59 -8.35
C ILE A 179 -11.03 3.62 -9.39
N GLY A 180 -9.75 3.71 -9.68
CA GLY A 180 -9.23 4.53 -10.77
C GLY A 180 -7.74 4.45 -10.96
N PRO A 181 -7.22 5.05 -12.05
CA PRO A 181 -5.79 5.19 -12.25
C PRO A 181 -5.17 6.08 -11.18
N ASN A 182 -3.91 5.83 -10.88
CA ASN A 182 -3.14 6.64 -9.96
C ASN A 182 -1.75 6.96 -10.51
N PHE A 183 -1.16 8.02 -9.96
CA PHE A 183 0.24 8.37 -10.11
C PHE A 183 0.87 8.46 -8.73
N HIS A 184 2.14 8.07 -8.63
CA HIS A 184 2.87 8.22 -7.37
C HIS A 184 4.29 8.72 -7.61
N GLN A 185 4.85 9.35 -6.57
CA GLN A 185 6.22 9.83 -6.52
C GLN A 185 6.86 9.43 -5.19
N PHE A 186 8.14 9.16 -5.24
CA PHE A 186 8.95 8.88 -4.07
C PHE A 186 10.28 9.62 -4.17
N VAL A 187 10.67 10.24 -3.09
CA VAL A 187 11.98 10.87 -2.92
C VAL A 187 12.53 10.45 -1.55
N GLY A 188 13.68 9.82 -1.55
CA GLY A 188 14.29 9.35 -0.31
C GLY A 188 15.72 8.91 -0.51
N TYR A 189 16.16 7.98 0.30
CA TYR A 189 17.49 7.42 0.27
C TYR A 189 17.43 5.90 0.18
N ALA A 190 18.24 5.29 -0.69
CA ALA A 190 18.42 3.86 -0.77
C ALA A 190 19.85 3.51 -0.34
N PHE A 191 19.95 2.59 0.61
CA PHE A 191 21.21 2.05 1.10
C PHE A 191 21.35 0.60 0.66
N MET A 192 22.46 0.29 0.01
CA MET A 192 22.83 -1.04 -0.46
C MET A 192 24.15 -1.43 0.17
N ALA A 193 24.12 -2.41 1.07
CA ALA A 193 25.28 -2.85 1.83
C ALA A 193 26.29 -3.61 0.96
N ASN A 194 27.57 -3.60 1.36
CA ASN A 194 28.66 -4.34 0.71
C ASN A 194 28.68 -5.82 1.10
N GLY A 195 27.60 -6.51 0.94
CA GLY A 195 27.42 -7.89 1.33
C GLY A 195 26.58 -8.00 2.60
N GLY A 196 25.42 -8.57 2.48
CA GLY A 196 24.52 -8.80 3.61
C GLY A 196 23.10 -8.34 3.38
N PHE A 197 22.30 -8.49 4.43
CA PHE A 197 20.86 -8.25 4.41
C PHE A 197 20.46 -6.79 4.66
N PHE A 198 21.40 -5.89 4.96
CA PHE A 198 21.11 -4.50 5.32
C PHE A 198 20.93 -3.60 4.10
N ASN A 199 19.93 -3.92 3.27
CA ASN A 199 19.56 -3.08 2.14
C ASN A 199 18.18 -2.50 2.41
N PHE A 200 18.09 -1.19 2.50
CA PHE A 200 16.85 -0.51 2.81
C PHE A 200 16.72 0.79 2.03
N TYR A 201 15.51 1.26 1.91
CA TYR A 201 15.23 2.61 1.44
C TYR A 201 14.18 3.26 2.33
N GLY A 202 14.21 4.57 2.40
CA GLY A 202 13.24 5.33 3.14
C GLY A 202 13.14 6.76 2.64
N GLY A 203 11.96 7.32 2.73
CA GLY A 203 11.73 8.68 2.27
C GLY A 203 10.28 9.08 2.22
N PHE A 204 10.03 10.19 1.55
CA PHE A 204 8.73 10.76 1.33
C PHE A 204 8.04 10.10 0.13
N TYR A 205 6.77 9.78 0.29
CA TYR A 205 5.90 9.19 -0.71
C TYR A 205 4.68 10.06 -0.91
N ALA A 206 4.26 10.25 -2.15
CA ALA A 206 3.01 10.90 -2.50
C ALA A 206 2.32 10.13 -3.62
N GLN A 207 0.98 10.09 -3.58
CA GLN A 207 0.14 9.42 -4.58
C GLN A 207 -1.09 10.27 -4.85
N GLN A 208 -1.48 10.35 -6.12
CA GLN A 208 -2.70 11.00 -6.60
C GLN A 208 -3.52 9.97 -7.40
N GLY A 209 -4.71 9.65 -6.92
CA GLY A 209 -5.68 8.79 -7.58
C GLY A 209 -6.74 9.61 -8.30
N LEU A 210 -7.01 9.29 -9.56
CA LEU A 210 -8.16 9.81 -10.31
C LEU A 210 -9.24 8.73 -10.31
N THR A 211 -9.99 8.65 -9.21
CA THR A 211 -10.89 7.53 -8.94
C THR A 211 -12.35 7.86 -9.21
N ARG A 212 -13.20 6.85 -9.24
CA ARG A 212 -14.65 6.99 -9.41
C ARG A 212 -15.41 5.96 -8.59
N ASN A 213 -16.55 6.35 -8.04
CA ASN A 213 -17.44 5.43 -7.35
C ASN A 213 -17.91 4.32 -8.29
N GLN A 214 -17.84 3.07 -7.81
CA GLN A 214 -18.26 1.88 -8.55
C GLN A 214 -19.68 1.44 -8.21
N ARG A 215 -20.23 1.87 -7.08
CA ARG A 215 -21.59 1.54 -6.66
C ARG A 215 -22.63 2.34 -7.42
N THR A 216 -23.82 1.78 -7.56
CA THR A 216 -24.97 2.40 -8.23
C THR A 216 -25.92 3.06 -7.23
N ILE A 217 -25.88 2.64 -5.97
CA ILE A 217 -26.73 3.14 -4.89
C ILE A 217 -25.93 3.14 -3.59
N PHE A 218 -26.20 4.10 -2.73
CA PHE A 218 -25.81 4.12 -1.33
C PHE A 218 -27.06 4.00 -0.46
N PHE A 219 -27.06 3.06 0.48
CA PHE A 219 -28.25 2.74 1.26
C PHE A 219 -28.59 3.78 2.33
N ASP A 220 -27.62 4.57 2.75
CA ASP A 220 -27.82 5.73 3.62
C ASP A 220 -28.46 6.92 2.88
N ARG A 221 -28.34 6.97 1.56
CA ARG A 221 -28.88 8.03 0.70
C ARG A 221 -29.51 7.45 -0.57
N PRO A 222 -30.58 6.64 -0.44
CA PRO A 222 -31.14 5.88 -1.57
C PRO A 222 -31.78 6.76 -2.64
N ASP A 223 -32.26 7.94 -2.26
CA ASP A 223 -32.90 8.90 -3.17
C ASP A 223 -31.90 9.79 -3.94
N GLU A 224 -30.63 9.74 -3.57
CA GLU A 224 -29.56 10.50 -4.23
C GLU A 224 -28.79 9.63 -5.24
N PRO A 225 -28.66 10.08 -6.49
CA PRO A 225 -27.86 9.34 -7.46
C PRO A 225 -26.39 9.38 -7.08
N VAL A 226 -25.74 8.21 -7.08
CA VAL A 226 -24.30 8.13 -6.78
C VAL A 226 -23.49 8.88 -7.82
N SER A 227 -22.75 9.89 -7.40
CA SER A 227 -21.88 10.67 -8.28
C SER A 227 -20.83 9.76 -8.95
N LYS A 228 -20.74 9.85 -10.28
CA LYS A 228 -19.71 9.23 -11.12
C LYS A 228 -18.61 10.21 -11.51
N ALA A 229 -18.59 11.40 -10.93
CA ALA A 229 -17.53 12.37 -11.12
C ALA A 229 -16.16 11.77 -10.74
N THR A 230 -15.14 12.25 -11.40
CA THR A 230 -13.76 11.84 -11.05
C THR A 230 -13.38 12.53 -9.75
N ARG A 231 -12.92 11.74 -8.79
CA ARG A 231 -12.39 12.17 -7.50
C ARG A 231 -10.88 12.28 -7.59
N LEU A 232 -10.32 13.27 -6.92
CA LEU A 232 -8.88 13.43 -6.75
C LEU A 232 -8.48 12.96 -5.35
N ASP A 233 -8.14 11.69 -5.24
CA ASP A 233 -7.74 11.06 -3.98
C ASP A 233 -6.23 11.23 -3.77
N ILE A 234 -5.82 12.06 -2.83
CA ILE A 234 -4.42 12.35 -2.54
C ILE A 234 -3.99 11.64 -1.26
N GLN A 235 -2.81 11.03 -1.29
CA GLN A 235 -2.13 10.47 -0.13
C GLN A 235 -0.68 10.96 -0.13
N TYR A 236 -0.14 11.30 1.03
CA TYR A 236 1.25 11.68 1.18
C TYR A 236 1.78 11.26 2.55
N GLY A 237 3.05 10.93 2.63
CA GLY A 237 3.62 10.47 3.89
C GLY A 237 5.00 9.87 3.73
N PHE A 238 5.32 8.90 4.57
CA PHE A 238 6.63 8.27 4.59
C PHE A 238 6.52 6.79 4.25
N ARG A 239 7.54 6.30 3.53
CA ARG A 239 7.70 4.88 3.20
C ARG A 239 9.08 4.42 3.61
N LEU A 240 9.13 3.25 4.28
CA LEU A 240 10.36 2.52 4.59
C LEU A 240 10.27 1.15 3.96
N GLY A 241 11.33 0.72 3.30
CA GLY A 241 11.39 -0.59 2.67
C GLY A 241 12.73 -1.28 2.92
N TRP A 242 12.64 -2.59 2.95
CA TRP A 242 13.79 -3.49 2.97
C TRP A 242 13.76 -4.35 1.72
N PHE A 243 14.93 -4.53 1.07
CA PHE A 243 15.02 -5.28 -0.16
C PHE A 243 16.24 -6.18 -0.21
N ILE A 244 16.13 -7.24 -1.00
CA ILE A 244 17.20 -8.20 -1.26
C ILE A 244 17.62 -8.03 -2.72
N PRO A 245 18.88 -7.65 -2.99
CA PRO A 245 19.44 -7.68 -4.33
C PRO A 245 19.91 -9.09 -4.70
N PHE A 246 19.51 -9.56 -5.88
CA PHE A 246 19.92 -10.86 -6.40
C PHE A 246 21.12 -10.74 -7.32
N TYR A 247 22.30 -11.08 -6.83
CA TYR A 247 23.53 -10.98 -7.62
C TYR A 247 23.72 -12.21 -8.53
N LYS A 248 24.09 -11.98 -9.79
CA LYS A 248 24.61 -13.07 -10.63
C LYS A 248 25.96 -13.51 -10.08
N ARG A 249 26.19 -14.83 -9.94
CA ARG A 249 27.52 -15.37 -9.64
C ARG A 249 28.49 -14.96 -10.73
N GLN A 250 29.67 -14.43 -10.35
CA GLN A 250 30.79 -14.38 -11.27
C GLN A 250 31.32 -15.80 -11.48
N PRO A 251 31.76 -16.18 -12.71
CA PRO A 251 32.55 -17.38 -12.90
C PRO A 251 33.74 -17.31 -11.95
N LYS A 252 34.05 -18.40 -11.26
CA LYS A 252 35.31 -18.51 -10.54
C LYS A 252 36.42 -18.41 -11.57
N GLU A 253 37.25 -17.37 -11.50
CA GLU A 253 38.51 -17.35 -12.22
C GLU A 253 39.38 -18.46 -11.60
N PHE A 254 39.56 -19.54 -12.32
CA PHE A 254 40.57 -20.55 -11.98
C PHE A 254 41.91 -20.02 -12.45
N TYR A 255 42.72 -19.55 -11.52
CA TYR A 255 44.13 -19.37 -11.80
C TYR A 255 44.74 -20.77 -11.76
N TYR A 256 45.27 -21.20 -12.89
CA TYR A 256 46.21 -22.34 -12.95
C TYR A 256 47.60 -21.75 -12.75
N ASP A 257 48.21 -22.08 -11.61
CA ASP A 257 49.65 -21.87 -11.41
C ASP A 257 50.43 -22.93 -12.19
#